data_989a980d2fd7e1e35193490da6a55dde
#
_entry.id   989a980d2fd7e1e35193490da6a55dde
#
_cell.length_a   1.000
_cell.length_b   1.000
_cell.length_c   1.000
_cell.angle_alpha   90.00
_cell.angle_beta   90.00
_cell.angle_gamma   90.00
#
_symmetry.space_group_name_H-M   'P 1'
#
loop_
_entity.id
_entity.type
_entity.pdbx_description
1 polymer ?
#
loop_
_entity_poly.entity_id
_entity_poly.type
_entity_poly.pdbx_seq_one_letter_code
_entity_poly.pdbx_strand_id
1 'polypeptide(L)'
;MLTLLNAGQSQNGSEKGLFTPLTKAELTQAIDLWGSDRALALQTYGEINTWVTINITDMSNLFYANGGFNSDISNWDVSNVTDMSGMFAYSPFNQPIGNWNVSSVVSMNLTFGYSVFNQPLNNWNVGNVTDM
;
A
#
# COMPACT_ATOMS: atom_id res chain seq x y z
N MET A 1 23.73 11.10 3.31
CA MET A 1 23.37 10.56 2.70
C MET A 1 22.97 10.21 2.06
N LEU A 2 22.71 10.55 2.18
CA LEU A 2 22.05 10.06 1.60
C LEU A 2 21.91 9.47 0.84
N THR A 3 21.84 9.36 0.68
CA THR A 3 21.55 8.68 0.03
C THR A 3 21.22 7.98 -0.38
N LEU A 4 20.94 7.93 -0.28
CA LEU A 4 20.52 7.18 -0.63
C LEU A 4 19.86 6.87 -1.13
N LEU A 5 19.49 7.06 -1.10
CA LEU A 5 18.72 6.79 -1.49
C LEU A 5 18.33 6.41 -2.29
N ASN A 6 18.18 6.37 -2.67
CA ASN A 6 17.71 6.07 -3.50
C ASN A 6 17.23 5.49 -4.08
N ALA A 7 17.48 5.13 -3.94
CA ALA A 7 16.69 4.51 -4.77
C ALA A 7 15.38 4.99 -4.87
N GLY A 8 14.60 4.41 -5.37
CA GLY A 8 13.45 5.01 -5.40
C GLY A 8 13.48 6.23 -4.62
N GLN A 9 14.40 6.41 -4.29
CA GLN A 9 14.44 7.30 -3.61
C GLN A 9 14.74 8.39 -3.92
N SER A 10 14.85 8.91 -3.89
CA SER A 10 15.01 9.87 -4.09
C SER A 10 15.47 10.74 -3.42
N GLN A 11 15.85 11.48 -3.00
CA GLN A 11 16.43 12.30 -2.48
C GLN A 11 16.14 13.08 -1.55
N ASN A 12 16.37 13.92 -0.94
CA ASN A 12 16.12 14.50 -0.02
C ASN A 12 15.75 15.78 0.00
N GLY A 13 15.58 16.47 0.83
CA GLY A 13 15.29 17.80 1.04
C GLY A 13 14.07 18.24 0.32
N SER A 14 13.90 19.52 0.13
CA SER A 14 12.77 20.00 -0.64
C SER A 14 12.82 19.52 -2.08
N GLU A 15 13.98 19.12 -2.51
CA GLU A 15 14.16 18.60 -3.86
C GLU A 15 13.89 17.13 -3.97
N LYS A 16 13.71 16.48 -2.84
CA LYS A 16 13.45 15.05 -2.84
C LYS A 16 12.12 14.78 -3.51
N GLY A 17 12.11 13.90 -4.48
CA GLY A 17 10.87 13.41 -5.03
C GLY A 17 10.15 12.54 -4.02
N LEU A 18 8.90 12.26 -4.31
CA LEU A 18 8.12 11.36 -3.48
C LEU A 18 8.67 9.94 -3.59
N PHE A 19 8.59 9.20 -2.50
CA PHE A 19 8.99 7.81 -2.50
C PHE A 19 8.15 7.04 -3.53
N THR A 20 8.82 6.43 -4.49
CA THR A 20 8.16 5.71 -5.59
C THR A 20 8.80 4.34 -5.70
N PRO A 21 8.34 3.36 -4.91
CA PRO A 21 8.91 2.01 -4.97
C PRO A 21 8.69 1.39 -6.34
N LEU A 22 9.69 0.69 -6.83
CA LEU A 22 9.63 0.01 -8.12
C LEU A 22 9.23 -1.45 -7.98
N THR A 23 9.42 -2.02 -6.79
CA THR A 23 9.13 -3.43 -6.54
C THR A 23 8.31 -3.59 -5.27
N LYS A 24 7.64 -4.72 -5.17
CA LYS A 24 6.90 -5.07 -3.95
C LYS A 24 7.85 -5.17 -2.75
N ALA A 25 9.07 -5.68 -2.97
CA ALA A 25 10.05 -5.80 -1.89
C ALA A 25 10.41 -4.43 -1.32
N GLU A 26 10.62 -3.43 -2.17
CA GLU A 26 10.91 -2.07 -1.70
C GLU A 26 9.74 -1.50 -0.91
N LEU A 27 8.52 -1.72 -1.39
CA LEU A 27 7.33 -1.24 -0.69
C LEU A 27 7.18 -1.94 0.66
N THR A 28 7.37 -3.25 0.69
CA THR A 28 7.27 -4.02 1.93
C THR A 28 8.30 -3.55 2.96
N GLN A 29 9.53 -3.28 2.51
CA GLN A 29 10.57 -2.78 3.40
C GLN A 29 10.17 -1.44 4.02
N ALA A 30 9.58 -0.56 3.22
CA ALA A 30 9.13 0.74 3.71
C ALA A 30 7.97 0.59 4.71
N ILE A 31 7.05 -0.31 4.43
CA ILE A 31 5.93 -0.59 5.33
C ILE A 31 6.45 -1.14 6.66
N ASP A 32 7.43 -2.04 6.61
CA ASP A 32 8.00 -2.61 7.84
C ASP A 32 8.63 -1.51 8.69
N LEU A 33 9.34 -0.58 8.07
CA LEU A 33 9.94 0.53 8.80
C LEU A 33 8.86 1.47 9.35
N TRP A 34 7.79 1.68 8.60
CA TRP A 34 6.66 2.50 9.04
C TRP A 34 6.08 1.97 10.36
N GLY A 35 6.05 0.67 10.51
CA GLY A 35 5.53 0.04 11.72
C GLY A 35 6.55 -0.05 12.86
N SER A 36 7.83 -0.20 12.55
CA SER A 36 8.86 -0.45 13.57
C SER A 36 9.56 0.81 14.04
N ASP A 37 9.71 1.81 13.16
CA ASP A 37 10.36 3.07 13.49
C ASP A 37 9.76 4.19 12.65
N ARG A 38 8.65 4.72 13.13
CA ARG A 38 7.89 5.73 12.41
C ARG A 38 8.71 6.97 12.11
N ALA A 39 9.51 7.43 13.08
CA ALA A 39 10.31 8.63 12.89
C ALA A 39 11.31 8.45 11.75
N LEU A 40 11.97 7.30 11.70
CA LEU A 40 12.93 7.02 10.63
C LEU A 40 12.21 6.82 9.30
N ALA A 41 11.05 6.18 9.31
CA ALA A 41 10.27 6.01 8.09
C ALA A 41 9.83 7.35 7.50
N LEU A 42 9.37 8.27 8.35
CA LEU A 42 9.00 9.61 7.91
C LEU A 42 10.19 10.34 7.29
N GLN A 43 11.34 10.21 7.92
CA GLN A 43 12.56 10.84 7.44
C GLN A 43 13.03 10.23 6.11
N THR A 44 12.90 8.92 5.97
CA THR A 44 13.42 8.18 4.81
C THR A 44 12.48 8.20 3.64
N TYR A 45 11.19 7.99 3.88
CA TYR A 45 10.19 7.78 2.82
C TYR A 45 9.11 8.86 2.78
N GLY A 46 9.00 9.67 3.81
CA GLY A 46 7.89 10.60 3.93
C GLY A 46 6.63 9.93 4.43
N GLU A 47 5.57 10.70 4.51
CA GLU A 47 4.29 10.24 5.03
C GLU A 47 3.69 9.18 4.11
N ILE A 48 3.20 8.08 4.69
CA ILE A 48 2.82 6.90 3.92
C ILE A 48 1.77 7.18 2.84
N ASN A 49 0.85 8.11 3.08
CA ASN A 49 -0.18 8.43 2.10
C ASN A 49 0.34 9.26 0.93
N THR A 50 1.61 9.66 0.96
CA THR A 50 2.27 10.35 -0.16
C THR A 50 3.08 9.40 -1.05
N TRP A 51 3.23 8.15 -0.64
CA TRP A 51 4.01 7.20 -1.44
C TRP A 51 3.32 6.94 -2.77
N VAL A 52 4.12 6.88 -3.83
CA VAL A 52 3.61 6.70 -5.19
C VAL A 52 3.72 5.22 -5.55
N THR A 53 2.59 4.52 -5.58
CA THR A 53 2.58 3.07 -5.74
C THR A 53 2.21 2.62 -7.16
N ILE A 54 2.27 3.54 -8.12
CA ILE A 54 1.81 3.28 -9.49
C ILE A 54 2.54 2.10 -10.15
N ASN A 55 3.78 1.82 -9.75
CA ASN A 55 4.58 0.75 -10.35
C ASN A 55 4.33 -0.62 -9.74
N ILE A 56 3.50 -0.70 -8.71
CA ILE A 56 3.28 -1.95 -7.99
C ILE A 56 2.09 -2.68 -8.60
N THR A 57 2.31 -3.93 -9.02
CA THR A 57 1.27 -4.75 -9.62
C THR A 57 0.79 -5.86 -8.70
N ASP A 58 1.57 -6.20 -7.68
CA ASP A 58 1.23 -7.27 -6.73
C ASP A 58 1.23 -6.67 -5.32
N MET A 59 0.06 -6.61 -4.70
CA MET A 59 -0.09 -6.19 -3.32
C MET A 59 -0.64 -7.32 -2.44
N SER A 60 -0.49 -8.57 -2.92
CA SER A 60 -0.97 -9.70 -2.14
C SER A 60 -0.25 -9.76 -0.79
N ASN A 61 -1.03 -9.98 0.25
CA ASN A 61 -0.55 -10.12 1.63
C ASN A 61 0.26 -8.93 2.16
N LEU A 62 0.11 -7.75 1.55
CA LEU A 62 0.97 -6.61 1.87
C LEU A 62 0.87 -6.20 3.33
N PHE A 63 -0.33 -6.26 3.91
CA PHE A 63 -0.58 -5.94 5.31
C PHE A 63 -1.15 -7.15 6.07
N TYR A 64 -0.91 -8.35 5.55
CA TYR A 64 -1.44 -9.57 6.15
C TYR A 64 -0.95 -9.70 7.59
N ALA A 65 -1.90 -9.91 8.51
CA ALA A 65 -1.64 -10.08 9.93
C ALA A 65 -0.81 -8.95 10.53
N ASN A 66 -0.81 -7.77 9.91
CA ASN A 66 -0.09 -6.61 10.43
C ASN A 66 -0.96 -5.93 11.49
N GLY A 67 -0.84 -6.39 12.72
CA GLY A 67 -1.73 -6.01 13.82
C GLY A 67 -1.66 -4.57 14.26
N GLY A 68 -0.63 -3.84 13.82
CA GLY A 68 -0.48 -2.43 14.16
C GLY A 68 -0.86 -1.48 13.03
N PHE A 69 -1.27 -2.01 11.88
CA PHE A 69 -1.44 -1.15 10.72
C PHE A 69 -2.89 -0.67 10.57
N ASN A 70 -3.09 0.63 10.67
CA ASN A 70 -4.36 1.28 10.34
C ASN A 70 -4.10 2.71 9.89
N SER A 71 -3.09 2.91 9.05
CA SER A 71 -2.77 4.23 8.52
C SER A 71 -3.56 4.52 7.25
N ASP A 72 -3.80 5.79 7.00
CA ASP A 72 -4.51 6.23 5.80
C ASP A 72 -3.61 6.04 4.57
N ILE A 73 -4.10 5.26 3.61
CA ILE A 73 -3.45 5.04 2.32
C ILE A 73 -4.43 5.30 1.17
N SER A 74 -5.41 6.15 1.41
CA SER A 74 -6.46 6.43 0.44
C SER A 74 -5.93 7.07 -0.85
N ASN A 75 -4.78 7.73 -0.80
CA ASN A 75 -4.19 8.36 -1.98
C ASN A 75 -3.28 7.43 -2.78
N TRP A 76 -3.07 6.22 -2.33
CA TRP A 76 -2.27 5.27 -3.12
C TRP A 76 -2.93 5.01 -4.46
N ASP A 77 -2.11 5.01 -5.51
CA ASP A 77 -2.58 4.64 -6.86
C ASP A 77 -2.39 3.14 -7.04
N VAL A 78 -3.50 2.42 -7.02
CA VAL A 78 -3.49 0.96 -7.16
C VAL A 78 -4.00 0.53 -8.54
N SER A 79 -4.03 1.45 -9.50
CA SER A 79 -4.65 1.20 -10.80
C SER A 79 -3.94 0.11 -11.61
N ASN A 80 -2.69 -0.20 -11.30
CA ASN A 80 -1.95 -1.26 -11.97
C ASN A 80 -1.87 -2.55 -11.15
N VAL A 81 -2.53 -2.59 -10.00
CA VAL A 81 -2.50 -3.78 -9.15
C VAL A 81 -3.43 -4.84 -9.72
N THR A 82 -2.90 -6.05 -9.87
CA THR A 82 -3.66 -7.18 -10.38
C THR A 82 -3.97 -8.21 -9.30
N ASP A 83 -3.23 -8.22 -8.19
CA ASP A 83 -3.40 -9.20 -7.12
C ASP A 83 -3.47 -8.49 -5.77
N MET A 84 -4.63 -8.56 -5.12
CA MET A 84 -4.85 -8.05 -3.77
C MET A 84 -5.21 -9.16 -2.79
N SER A 85 -4.94 -10.42 -3.16
CA SER A 85 -5.32 -11.54 -2.28
C SER A 85 -4.64 -11.40 -0.92
N GLY A 86 -5.40 -11.57 0.13
CA GLY A 86 -4.91 -11.50 1.50
C GLY A 86 -4.38 -10.15 1.97
N MET A 87 -4.55 -9.10 1.18
CA MET A 87 -3.87 -7.82 1.44
C MET A 87 -4.09 -7.30 2.86
N PHE A 88 -5.30 -7.36 3.35
CA PHE A 88 -5.66 -6.87 4.69
C PHE A 88 -6.18 -7.99 5.59
N ALA A 89 -5.92 -9.25 5.24
CA ALA A 89 -6.40 -10.36 6.05
C ALA A 89 -5.78 -10.31 7.45
N TYR A 90 -6.60 -10.59 8.45
CA TYR A 90 -6.20 -10.58 9.87
C TYR A 90 -5.61 -9.24 10.30
N SER A 91 -6.03 -8.14 9.68
CA SER A 91 -5.48 -6.80 9.92
C SER A 91 -6.55 -5.91 10.56
N PRO A 92 -6.17 -4.96 11.42
CA PRO A 92 -7.11 -3.98 11.96
C PRO A 92 -7.41 -2.83 10.99
N PHE A 93 -6.91 -2.90 9.77
CA PHE A 93 -7.07 -1.82 8.81
C PHE A 93 -8.54 -1.49 8.58
N ASN A 94 -8.91 -0.23 8.72
CA ASN A 94 -10.28 0.23 8.51
C ASN A 94 -10.30 1.69 8.07
N GLN A 95 -9.50 2.03 7.06
CA GLN A 95 -9.47 3.38 6.50
C GLN A 95 -10.22 3.43 5.18
N PRO A 96 -10.73 4.61 4.78
CA PRO A 96 -11.51 4.72 3.55
C PRO A 96 -10.62 4.54 2.32
N ILE A 97 -10.95 3.53 1.52
CA ILE A 97 -10.28 3.25 0.25
C ILE A 97 -11.29 3.11 -0.89
N GLY A 98 -12.48 3.67 -0.71
CA GLY A 98 -13.54 3.58 -1.71
C GLY A 98 -13.20 4.27 -3.03
N ASN A 99 -12.24 5.17 -3.03
CA ASN A 99 -11.82 5.89 -4.24
C ASN A 99 -10.73 5.16 -5.03
N TRP A 100 -10.24 4.04 -4.53
CA TRP A 100 -9.24 3.28 -5.26
C TRP A 100 -9.80 2.76 -6.58
N ASN A 101 -9.02 2.89 -7.64
CA ASN A 101 -9.34 2.26 -8.91
C ASN A 101 -8.78 0.83 -8.90
N VAL A 102 -9.66 -0.13 -8.66
CA VAL A 102 -9.27 -1.55 -8.59
C VAL A 102 -9.64 -2.31 -9.86
N SER A 103 -9.85 -1.59 -10.97
CA SER A 103 -10.35 -2.22 -12.18
C SER A 103 -9.39 -3.22 -12.82
N SER A 104 -8.10 -3.15 -12.49
CA SER A 104 -7.12 -4.12 -13.00
C SER A 104 -6.99 -5.37 -12.13
N VAL A 105 -7.65 -5.40 -10.98
CA VAL A 105 -7.48 -6.51 -10.04
C VAL A 105 -8.21 -7.75 -10.55
N VAL A 106 -7.48 -8.87 -10.55
CA VAL A 106 -7.98 -10.17 -10.98
C VAL A 106 -8.22 -11.08 -9.77
N SER A 107 -7.39 -11.00 -8.75
CA SER A 107 -7.54 -11.81 -7.54
C SER A 107 -7.79 -10.94 -6.33
N MET A 108 -8.88 -11.22 -5.61
CA MET A 108 -9.23 -10.60 -4.33
C MET A 108 -9.53 -11.66 -3.26
N ASN A 109 -8.97 -12.84 -3.42
CA ASN A 109 -9.24 -13.93 -2.47
C ASN A 109 -8.78 -13.52 -1.07
N LEU A 110 -9.70 -13.48 -0.13
CA LEU A 110 -9.42 -13.14 1.27
C LEU A 110 -8.79 -11.75 1.47
N THR A 111 -9.04 -10.81 0.56
CA THR A 111 -8.48 -9.45 0.71
C THR A 111 -8.79 -8.87 2.09
N PHE A 112 -9.99 -9.05 2.59
CA PHE A 112 -10.41 -8.60 3.91
C PHE A 112 -10.74 -9.77 4.83
N GLY A 113 -10.13 -10.93 4.58
CA GLY A 113 -10.44 -12.14 5.34
C GLY A 113 -10.14 -11.95 6.82
N TYR A 114 -11.10 -12.32 7.67
CA TYR A 114 -10.93 -12.25 9.13
C TYR A 114 -10.48 -10.87 9.62
N SER A 115 -10.93 -9.82 8.95
CA SER A 115 -10.58 -8.45 9.32
C SER A 115 -11.80 -7.69 9.85
N VAL A 116 -11.55 -6.51 10.40
CA VAL A 116 -12.60 -5.63 10.92
C VAL A 116 -13.01 -4.56 9.90
N PHE A 117 -12.51 -4.66 8.68
CA PHE A 117 -12.75 -3.64 7.67
C PHE A 117 -14.25 -3.46 7.43
N ASN A 118 -14.71 -2.21 7.48
CA ASN A 118 -16.12 -1.88 7.38
C ASN A 118 -16.32 -0.51 6.73
N GLN A 119 -15.64 -0.27 5.61
CA GLN A 119 -15.80 0.98 4.86
C GLN A 119 -16.56 0.72 3.57
N PRO A 120 -17.28 1.72 3.04
CA PRO A 120 -18.02 1.52 1.79
C PRO A 120 -17.09 1.34 0.61
N LEU A 121 -17.43 0.38 -0.25
CA LEU A 121 -16.69 0.08 -1.48
C LEU A 121 -17.63 0.12 -2.70
N ASN A 122 -18.68 0.91 -2.63
CA ASN A 122 -19.71 0.95 -3.66
C ASN A 122 -19.17 1.32 -5.06
N ASN A 123 -18.08 2.08 -5.09
CA ASN A 123 -17.53 2.55 -6.36
C ASN A 123 -16.45 1.63 -6.94
N TRP A 124 -16.12 0.54 -6.25
CA TRP A 124 -15.14 -0.39 -6.77
C TRP A 124 -15.67 -1.13 -7.98
N ASN A 125 -14.92 -1.08 -9.08
CA ASN A 125 -15.22 -1.88 -10.26
C ASN A 125 -14.45 -3.20 -10.17
N VAL A 126 -15.16 -4.27 -9.81
CA VAL A 126 -14.56 -5.60 -9.65
C VAL A 126 -14.88 -6.50 -10.84
N GLY A 127 -15.17 -5.91 -11.99
CA GLY A 127 -15.59 -6.66 -13.16
C GLY A 127 -14.56 -7.63 -13.70
N ASN A 128 -13.28 -7.41 -13.40
CA ASN A 128 -12.21 -8.30 -13.84
C ASN A 128 -11.79 -9.32 -12.79
N VAL A 129 -12.39 -9.29 -11.61
CA VAL A 129 -12.03 -10.21 -10.55
C VAL A 129 -12.59 -11.59 -10.82
N THR A 130 -11.73 -12.58 -10.88
CA THR A 130 -12.10 -13.97 -11.13
C THR A 130 -11.90 -14.86 -9.91
N ASP A 131 -11.26 -14.34 -8.86
CA ASP A 131 -10.98 -15.11 -7.65
C ASP A 131 -11.29 -14.22 -6.44
N MET A 132 -12.37 -14.52 -5.78
CA MET A 132 -12.86 -13.74 -4.66
C MET A 132 -13.27 -14.70 -3.52
#